data_92e7e46becabcce6b6bb956abb3d55c7
#
_entry.id   92e7e46becabcce6b6bb956abb3d55c7
#
_cell.length_a   1.000
_cell.length_b   1.000
_cell.length_c   1.000
_cell.angle_alpha   90.00
_cell.angle_beta   90.00
_cell.angle_gamma   90.00
#
_symmetry.space_group_name_H-M   'P 1'
#
loop_
_entity.id
_entity.type
_entity.pdbx_description
1 polymer ?
#
loop_
_entity_poly.entity_id
_entity_poly.type
_entity_poly.pdbx_seq_one_letter_code
_entity_poly.pdbx_strand_id
1 'polypeptide(L)'
;MQIVKSNGNPLPFPQNPLPNKLIGFKRIQIIYIDQNVVAFLRRFRRIFAICAIDLIIITENVRISEFVVLNIWPMLRDSIRSIILNTVAFRRLRQLAPTMLTDCPSLRFVMSNDDIFSEFLIDNSAMASDCQAVAKWLFTPRSDGLPKWFRCSVNSPADQWSSTMEQLKMAFSNASSPVTFFIVLKLSSTLIGSVVPFF
;
A
#
# COMPACT_ATOMS: atom_id res chain seq x y z
N MET A 1 9.39 11.44 -10.90
CA MET A 1 10.10 10.77 -9.77
C MET A 1 11.16 11.71 -9.24
N GLN A 2 11.30 11.81 -7.94
CA GLN A 2 12.35 12.57 -7.30
C GLN A 2 13.15 11.62 -6.41
N ILE A 3 14.46 11.71 -6.47
CA ILE A 3 15.33 10.99 -5.55
C ILE A 3 15.65 11.93 -4.39
N VAL A 4 15.43 11.46 -3.17
CA VAL A 4 15.64 12.25 -1.96
C VAL A 4 16.62 11.49 -1.06
N LYS A 5 17.64 12.16 -0.56
CA LYS A 5 18.55 11.60 0.44
C LYS A 5 17.83 11.34 1.75
N SER A 6 18.41 10.55 2.62
CA SER A 6 17.85 10.28 3.96
C SER A 6 17.65 11.54 4.82
N ASN A 7 18.37 12.62 4.52
CA ASN A 7 18.23 13.93 5.17
C ASN A 7 17.16 14.84 4.53
N GLY A 8 16.38 14.35 3.58
CA GLY A 8 15.31 15.09 2.92
C GLY A 8 15.73 15.93 1.70
N ASN A 9 17.02 16.04 1.42
CA ASN A 9 17.48 16.86 0.28
C ASN A 9 17.21 16.16 -1.06
N PRO A 10 16.56 16.84 -2.02
CA PRO A 10 16.35 16.30 -3.35
C PRO A 10 17.68 16.14 -4.11
N LEU A 11 17.79 15.06 -4.85
CA LEU A 11 18.87 14.82 -5.79
C LEU A 11 18.37 15.06 -7.21
N PRO A 12 19.18 15.63 -8.10
CA PRO A 12 18.88 15.63 -9.52
C PRO A 12 18.77 14.18 -10.00
N PHE A 13 17.92 13.96 -11.00
CA PHE A 13 17.79 12.64 -11.60
C PHE A 13 19.16 12.21 -12.16
N PRO A 14 19.74 11.08 -11.72
CA PRO A 14 21.11 10.75 -12.08
C PRO A 14 21.20 10.44 -13.56
N GLN A 15 21.96 11.27 -14.27
CA GLN A 15 22.37 11.00 -15.65
C GLN A 15 23.57 10.04 -15.70
N ASN A 16 24.35 9.99 -14.63
CA ASN A 16 25.53 9.13 -14.48
C ASN A 16 25.21 7.86 -13.68
N PRO A 17 26.05 6.83 -13.75
CA PRO A 17 25.94 5.67 -12.89
C PRO A 17 25.85 6.07 -11.42
N LEU A 18 24.96 5.39 -10.69
CA LEU A 18 24.86 5.59 -9.25
C LEU A 18 26.19 5.23 -8.56
N PRO A 19 26.50 5.87 -7.42
CA PRO A 19 27.72 5.56 -6.67
C PRO A 19 27.83 4.07 -6.38
N ASN A 20 29.02 3.49 -6.51
CA ASN A 20 29.29 2.07 -6.26
C ASN A 20 28.95 1.62 -4.81
N LYS A 21 28.81 2.57 -3.88
CA LYS A 21 28.45 2.33 -2.48
C LYS A 21 26.93 2.40 -2.23
N LEU A 22 26.10 2.57 -3.26
CA LEU A 22 24.66 2.57 -3.09
C LEU A 22 24.17 1.14 -2.82
N ILE A 23 23.65 0.91 -1.62
CA ILE A 23 23.17 -0.40 -1.17
C ILE A 23 21.68 -0.60 -1.35
N GLY A 24 20.89 0.48 -1.56
CA GLY A 24 19.44 0.38 -1.80
C GLY A 24 18.69 1.69 -1.69
N PHE A 25 17.39 1.60 -1.94
CA PHE A 25 16.44 2.68 -1.73
C PHE A 25 15.47 2.28 -0.62
N LYS A 26 15.33 3.12 0.38
CA LYS A 26 14.37 2.90 1.47
C LYS A 26 12.95 3.29 1.06
N ARG A 27 12.83 4.31 0.19
CA ARG A 27 11.53 4.86 -0.20
C ARG A 27 11.53 5.25 -1.68
N ILE A 28 10.44 4.93 -2.35
CA ILE A 28 10.14 5.35 -3.73
C ILE A 28 8.82 6.09 -3.70
N GLN A 29 8.83 7.36 -4.10
CA GLN A 29 7.62 8.17 -4.25
C GLN A 29 7.38 8.43 -5.73
N ILE A 30 6.18 8.06 -6.19
CA ILE A 30 5.76 8.21 -7.57
C ILE A 30 4.76 9.36 -7.64
N ILE A 31 5.20 10.48 -8.20
CA ILE A 31 4.37 11.66 -8.47
C ILE A 31 4.11 11.75 -9.98
N TYR A 32 5.13 11.45 -10.76
CA TYR A 32 5.11 11.46 -12.22
C TYR A 32 5.96 10.29 -12.74
N ILE A 33 5.54 9.72 -13.86
CA ILE A 33 6.22 8.60 -14.52
C ILE A 33 6.31 8.86 -16.01
N ASP A 34 7.50 8.62 -16.56
CA ASP A 34 7.78 8.54 -17.99
C ASP A 34 8.69 7.35 -18.32
N GLN A 35 9.03 7.20 -19.57
CA GLN A 35 9.92 6.13 -20.05
C GLN A 35 11.32 6.19 -19.40
N ASN A 36 11.82 7.39 -19.08
CA ASN A 36 13.14 7.57 -18.46
C ASN A 36 13.14 7.02 -17.03
N VAL A 37 12.04 7.26 -16.28
CA VAL A 37 11.86 6.70 -14.94
C VAL A 37 11.87 5.18 -14.98
N VAL A 38 11.17 4.58 -15.95
CA VAL A 38 11.15 3.10 -16.09
C VAL A 38 12.52 2.57 -16.45
N ALA A 39 13.18 3.18 -17.42
CA ALA A 39 14.54 2.78 -17.82
C ALA A 39 15.51 2.84 -16.62
N PHE A 40 15.40 3.91 -15.81
CA PHE A 40 16.16 4.04 -14.57
C PHE A 40 15.84 2.91 -13.60
N LEU A 41 14.57 2.66 -13.28
CA LEU A 41 14.18 1.60 -12.34
C LEU A 41 14.62 0.21 -12.83
N ARG A 42 14.47 -0.07 -14.12
CA ARG A 42 14.94 -1.35 -14.73
C ARG A 42 16.44 -1.53 -14.58
N ARG A 43 17.21 -0.47 -14.79
CA ARG A 43 18.70 -0.51 -14.64
C ARG A 43 19.11 -0.86 -13.23
N PHE A 44 18.34 -0.43 -12.23
CA PHE A 44 18.66 -0.64 -10.81
C PHE A 44 17.82 -1.74 -10.14
N ARG A 45 17.13 -2.56 -10.92
CA ARG A 45 16.27 -3.66 -10.41
C ARG A 45 16.95 -4.52 -9.34
N ARG A 46 18.25 -4.80 -9.49
CA ARG A 46 19.02 -5.61 -8.53
C ARG A 46 19.10 -4.96 -7.14
N ILE A 47 19.14 -3.64 -7.07
CA ILE A 47 19.21 -2.90 -5.80
C ILE A 47 17.88 -2.98 -5.05
N PHE A 48 16.77 -3.06 -5.76
CA PHE A 48 15.45 -3.20 -5.13
C PHE A 48 15.25 -4.57 -4.47
N ALA A 49 15.87 -5.61 -4.99
CA ALA A 49 15.76 -6.96 -4.44
C ALA A 49 16.43 -7.13 -3.07
N ILE A 50 17.29 -6.21 -2.67
CA ILE A 50 18.11 -6.32 -1.44
C ILE A 50 17.46 -5.58 -0.27
N CYS A 51 16.62 -4.58 -0.54
CA CYS A 51 16.10 -3.68 0.49
C CYS A 51 14.56 -3.70 0.53
N ALA A 52 14.01 -3.66 1.73
CA ALA A 52 12.60 -3.42 1.93
C ALA A 52 12.23 -1.98 1.53
N ILE A 53 11.23 -1.80 0.67
CA ILE A 53 10.87 -0.53 0.06
C ILE A 53 9.53 -0.02 0.60
N ASP A 54 9.49 1.27 0.96
CA ASP A 54 8.26 2.02 1.16
C ASP A 54 7.85 2.65 -0.19
N LEU A 55 6.75 2.19 -0.77
CA LEU A 55 6.22 2.70 -2.03
C LEU A 55 5.10 3.71 -1.76
N ILE A 56 5.25 4.92 -2.27
CA ILE A 56 4.27 5.99 -2.15
C ILE A 56 3.71 6.30 -3.53
N ILE A 57 2.39 6.15 -3.71
CA ILE A 57 1.69 6.48 -4.95
C ILE A 57 0.57 7.45 -4.61
N ILE A 58 0.79 8.72 -4.89
CA ILE A 58 -0.18 9.78 -4.69
C ILE A 58 -0.40 10.44 -6.05
N THR A 59 -1.42 9.98 -6.76
CA THR A 59 -1.74 10.48 -8.10
C THR A 59 -3.24 10.42 -8.35
N GLU A 60 -3.74 11.41 -9.05
CA GLU A 60 -5.09 11.45 -9.59
C GLU A 60 -5.12 11.05 -11.08
N ASN A 61 -3.94 10.87 -11.68
CA ASN A 61 -3.81 10.55 -13.08
C ASN A 61 -3.93 9.05 -13.34
N VAL A 62 -4.96 8.67 -14.06
CA VAL A 62 -5.26 7.27 -14.44
C VAL A 62 -4.10 6.62 -15.18
N ARG A 63 -3.47 7.34 -16.14
CA ARG A 63 -2.36 6.80 -16.93
C ARG A 63 -1.14 6.46 -16.07
N ILE A 64 -0.90 7.24 -14.99
CA ILE A 64 0.17 6.93 -14.05
C ILE A 64 -0.12 5.64 -13.31
N SER A 65 -1.36 5.40 -12.89
CA SER A 65 -1.75 4.15 -12.20
C SER A 65 -1.58 2.94 -13.10
N GLU A 66 -2.02 3.00 -14.35
CA GLU A 66 -1.81 1.93 -15.34
C GLU A 66 -0.32 1.66 -15.56
N PHE A 67 0.44 2.73 -15.69
CA PHE A 67 1.87 2.61 -15.93
C PHE A 67 2.61 2.00 -14.73
N VAL A 68 2.20 2.33 -13.50
CA VAL A 68 2.71 1.71 -12.27
C VAL A 68 2.45 0.21 -12.29
N VAL A 69 1.21 -0.21 -12.56
CA VAL A 69 0.83 -1.63 -12.57
C VAL A 69 1.63 -2.41 -13.61
N LEU A 70 1.73 -1.88 -14.83
CA LEU A 70 2.33 -2.60 -15.94
C LEU A 70 3.87 -2.62 -15.90
N ASN A 71 4.51 -1.56 -15.40
CA ASN A 71 5.95 -1.39 -15.54
C ASN A 71 6.72 -1.35 -14.22
N ILE A 72 6.12 -0.86 -13.14
CA ILE A 72 6.81 -0.66 -11.86
C ILE A 72 6.55 -1.82 -10.91
N TRP A 73 5.27 -2.18 -10.79
CA TRP A 73 4.84 -3.22 -9.86
C TRP A 73 5.58 -4.55 -10.04
N PRO A 74 5.71 -5.10 -11.27
CA PRO A 74 6.43 -6.36 -11.47
C PRO A 74 7.89 -6.33 -11.05
N MET A 75 8.49 -5.13 -10.98
CA MET A 75 9.89 -4.97 -10.58
C MET A 75 10.08 -4.86 -9.07
N LEU A 76 9.07 -4.36 -8.35
CA LEU A 76 9.18 -3.98 -6.94
C LEU A 76 8.39 -4.88 -6.00
N ARG A 77 7.39 -5.62 -6.46
CA ARG A 77 6.40 -6.34 -5.64
C ARG A 77 7.03 -7.20 -4.54
N ASP A 78 8.13 -7.89 -4.83
CA ASP A 78 8.78 -8.80 -3.88
C ASP A 78 9.51 -8.04 -2.76
N SER A 79 9.83 -6.77 -2.99
CA SER A 79 10.59 -5.91 -2.07
C SER A 79 9.72 -4.88 -1.35
N ILE A 80 8.43 -4.74 -1.74
CA ILE A 80 7.54 -3.77 -1.13
C ILE A 80 7.17 -4.22 0.28
N ARG A 81 7.57 -3.41 1.26
CA ARG A 81 7.22 -3.58 2.66
C ARG A 81 6.04 -2.71 3.08
N SER A 82 5.95 -1.53 2.52
CA SER A 82 4.93 -0.54 2.85
C SER A 82 4.39 0.12 1.59
N ILE A 83 3.08 0.34 1.56
CA ILE A 83 2.40 1.10 0.51
C ILE A 83 1.64 2.25 1.13
N ILE A 84 1.82 3.44 0.57
CA ILE A 84 1.04 4.63 0.90
C ILE A 84 0.30 5.08 -0.36
N LEU A 85 -1.03 5.13 -0.28
CA LEU A 85 -1.91 5.42 -1.40
C LEU A 85 -2.92 6.50 -1.01
N ASN A 86 -3.31 7.34 -1.97
CA ASN A 86 -4.55 8.11 -1.85
C ASN A 86 -5.74 7.29 -2.39
N THR A 87 -6.96 7.73 -2.13
CA THR A 87 -8.20 7.03 -2.54
C THR A 87 -8.24 6.78 -4.05
N VAL A 88 -7.86 7.78 -4.85
CA VAL A 88 -7.89 7.67 -6.31
C VAL A 88 -6.92 6.62 -6.81
N ALA A 89 -5.67 6.68 -6.36
CA ALA A 89 -4.66 5.68 -6.71
C ALA A 89 -5.09 4.28 -6.27
N PHE A 90 -5.64 4.16 -5.05
CA PHE A 90 -6.10 2.88 -4.53
C PHE A 90 -7.21 2.26 -5.39
N ARG A 91 -8.26 3.02 -5.70
CA ARG A 91 -9.37 2.53 -6.55
C ARG A 91 -8.89 2.08 -7.92
N ARG A 92 -7.99 2.86 -8.53
CA ARG A 92 -7.45 2.54 -9.85
C ARG A 92 -6.55 1.31 -9.84
N LEU A 93 -5.64 1.23 -8.88
CA LEU A 93 -4.76 0.07 -8.75
C LEU A 93 -5.57 -1.21 -8.50
N ARG A 94 -6.62 -1.14 -7.70
CA ARG A 94 -7.53 -2.26 -7.47
C ARG A 94 -8.25 -2.73 -8.73
N GLN A 95 -8.74 -1.80 -9.57
CA GLN A 95 -9.38 -2.12 -10.85
C GLN A 95 -8.41 -2.80 -11.83
N LEU A 96 -7.16 -2.37 -11.86
CA LEU A 96 -6.15 -2.85 -12.79
C LEU A 96 -5.46 -4.13 -12.30
N ALA A 97 -5.31 -4.31 -11.01
CA ALA A 97 -4.62 -5.43 -10.39
C ALA A 97 -5.26 -5.77 -9.03
N PRO A 98 -6.39 -6.46 -9.00
CA PRO A 98 -7.14 -6.77 -7.77
C PRO A 98 -6.34 -7.60 -6.76
N THR A 99 -5.36 -8.38 -7.22
CA THR A 99 -4.49 -9.20 -6.37
C THR A 99 -3.22 -8.49 -5.90
N MET A 100 -3.04 -7.22 -6.29
CA MET A 100 -1.76 -6.52 -6.08
C MET A 100 -1.25 -6.55 -4.64
N LEU A 101 -2.13 -6.43 -3.64
CA LEU A 101 -1.70 -6.45 -2.23
C LEU A 101 -1.28 -7.86 -1.79
N THR A 102 -1.99 -8.88 -2.24
CA THR A 102 -1.69 -10.28 -1.92
C THR A 102 -0.48 -10.81 -2.67
N ASP A 103 -0.17 -10.24 -3.83
CA ASP A 103 1.00 -10.61 -4.65
C ASP A 103 2.32 -10.04 -4.09
N CYS A 104 2.26 -9.28 -3.00
CA CYS A 104 3.44 -8.71 -2.34
C CYS A 104 3.77 -9.49 -1.06
N PRO A 105 4.66 -10.48 -1.10
CA PRO A 105 4.94 -11.35 0.04
C PRO A 105 5.54 -10.60 1.24
N SER A 106 6.30 -9.53 0.99
CA SER A 106 6.93 -8.71 2.01
C SER A 106 6.03 -7.59 2.55
N LEU A 107 4.83 -7.37 1.98
CA LEU A 107 3.97 -6.25 2.33
C LEU A 107 3.43 -6.40 3.76
N ARG A 108 3.77 -5.43 4.59
CA ARG A 108 3.39 -5.37 5.99
C ARG A 108 2.51 -4.18 6.34
N PHE A 109 2.69 -3.06 5.64
CA PHE A 109 2.00 -1.81 5.94
C PHE A 109 1.24 -1.32 4.71
N VAL A 110 -0.07 -1.10 4.88
CA VAL A 110 -0.90 -0.39 3.90
C VAL A 110 -1.45 0.85 4.59
N MET A 111 -1.20 2.02 4.01
CA MET A 111 -1.56 3.30 4.59
C MET A 111 -2.26 4.21 3.59
N SER A 112 -3.26 4.96 4.07
CA SER A 112 -3.87 6.07 3.35
C SER A 112 -4.09 7.24 4.30
N ASN A 113 -3.96 8.45 3.78
CA ASN A 113 -4.36 9.66 4.50
C ASN A 113 -5.83 10.02 4.27
N ASP A 114 -6.49 9.29 3.36
CA ASP A 114 -7.88 9.49 3.01
C ASP A 114 -8.78 8.49 3.75
N ASP A 115 -10.08 8.78 3.77
CA ASP A 115 -11.09 7.85 4.24
C ASP A 115 -11.34 6.78 3.18
N ILE A 116 -10.66 5.67 3.35
CA ILE A 116 -10.83 4.49 2.51
C ILE A 116 -11.45 3.32 3.29
N PHE A 117 -11.73 3.52 4.58
CA PHE A 117 -12.19 2.43 5.44
C PHE A 117 -13.59 1.96 5.09
N SER A 118 -14.49 2.89 4.84
CA SER A 118 -15.88 2.59 4.47
C SER A 118 -16.02 1.91 3.11
N GLU A 119 -15.07 2.13 2.19
CA GLU A 119 -15.13 1.56 0.85
C GLU A 119 -14.69 0.09 0.78
N PHE A 120 -14.04 -0.42 1.82
CA PHE A 120 -13.40 -1.74 1.77
C PHE A 120 -14.26 -2.89 2.24
N LEU A 121 -15.34 -2.62 3.00
CA LEU A 121 -16.04 -3.66 3.74
C LEU A 121 -17.54 -3.71 3.45
N ILE A 122 -18.09 -2.81 2.64
CA ILE A 122 -19.55 -2.61 2.56
C ILE A 122 -20.24 -3.43 1.46
N ASP A 123 -19.53 -4.13 0.60
CA ASP A 123 -20.21 -4.80 -0.51
C ASP A 123 -20.30 -6.31 -0.34
N ASN A 124 -21.47 -6.77 0.18
CA ASN A 124 -21.88 -8.17 0.17
C ASN A 124 -22.46 -8.62 -1.20
N SER A 125 -22.29 -7.82 -2.26
CA SER A 125 -22.79 -8.18 -3.58
C SER A 125 -21.85 -9.16 -4.28
N ALA A 126 -22.39 -9.95 -5.22
CA ALA A 126 -21.64 -10.91 -6.03
C ALA A 126 -20.51 -10.27 -6.90
N MET A 127 -20.45 -8.92 -6.96
CA MET A 127 -19.40 -8.12 -7.60
C MET A 127 -18.30 -7.69 -6.62
N ALA A 128 -18.38 -8.09 -5.37
CA ALA A 128 -17.52 -7.64 -4.27
C ALA A 128 -16.06 -8.13 -4.34
N SER A 129 -15.67 -8.96 -5.29
CA SER A 129 -14.33 -9.53 -5.37
C SER A 129 -13.21 -8.48 -5.40
N ASP A 130 -13.46 -7.35 -6.06
CA ASP A 130 -12.45 -6.28 -6.22
C ASP A 130 -12.44 -5.30 -5.01
N CYS A 131 -13.56 -5.19 -4.28
CA CYS A 131 -13.67 -4.34 -3.09
C CYS A 131 -12.94 -4.95 -1.88
N GLN A 132 -12.71 -6.25 -1.89
CA GLN A 132 -12.11 -6.98 -0.77
C GLN A 132 -10.58 -7.03 -0.76
N ALA A 133 -9.89 -6.30 -1.64
CA ALA A 133 -8.43 -6.42 -1.74
C ALA A 133 -7.69 -6.21 -0.41
N VAL A 134 -8.10 -5.22 0.41
CA VAL A 134 -7.48 -5.00 1.74
C VAL A 134 -7.92 -6.08 2.72
N ALA A 135 -9.21 -6.42 2.78
CA ALA A 135 -9.69 -7.49 3.65
C ALA A 135 -9.00 -8.81 3.29
N LYS A 136 -8.99 -9.18 2.03
CA LYS A 136 -8.29 -10.38 1.54
C LYS A 136 -6.81 -10.36 1.92
N TRP A 137 -6.13 -9.23 1.77
CA TRP A 137 -4.75 -9.10 2.19
C TRP A 137 -4.62 -9.23 3.72
N LEU A 138 -5.46 -8.60 4.54
CA LEU A 138 -5.41 -8.73 6.01
C LEU A 138 -5.58 -10.18 6.44
N PHE A 139 -6.53 -10.91 5.85
CA PHE A 139 -6.82 -12.31 6.19
C PHE A 139 -5.89 -13.34 5.53
N THR A 140 -4.96 -12.93 4.69
CA THR A 140 -3.91 -13.82 4.17
C THR A 140 -2.76 -13.91 5.19
N PRO A 141 -2.42 -15.08 5.75
CA PRO A 141 -1.29 -15.20 6.67
C PRO A 141 0.03 -14.76 6.02
N ARG A 142 0.91 -14.18 6.83
CA ARG A 142 2.30 -13.91 6.41
C ARG A 142 3.18 -15.10 6.75
N SER A 143 4.12 -15.41 5.87
CA SER A 143 5.08 -16.52 6.06
C SER A 143 6.03 -16.29 7.24
N ASP A 144 6.27 -15.02 7.63
CA ASP A 144 7.15 -14.66 8.75
C ASP A 144 6.40 -14.52 10.09
N GLY A 145 5.08 -14.76 10.12
CA GLY A 145 4.24 -14.65 11.31
C GLY A 145 4.09 -13.24 11.88
N LEU A 146 4.69 -12.22 11.27
CA LEU A 146 4.61 -10.84 11.75
C LEU A 146 3.25 -10.21 11.43
N PRO A 147 2.72 -9.33 12.29
CA PRO A 147 1.43 -8.70 12.07
C PRO A 147 1.45 -7.74 10.88
N LYS A 148 0.30 -7.64 10.22
CA LYS A 148 0.02 -6.63 9.21
C LYS A 148 -0.54 -5.36 9.85
N TRP A 149 -0.32 -4.23 9.19
CA TRP A 149 -0.78 -2.93 9.65
C TRP A 149 -1.55 -2.22 8.54
N PHE A 150 -2.79 -1.91 8.83
CA PHE A 150 -3.62 -1.07 7.98
C PHE A 150 -3.91 0.25 8.68
N ARG A 151 -3.63 1.37 8.02
CA ARG A 151 -3.89 2.72 8.56
C ARG A 151 -4.62 3.55 7.54
N CYS A 152 -5.71 4.19 7.95
CA CYS A 152 -6.40 5.20 7.15
C CYS A 152 -6.99 6.32 8.00
N SER A 153 -7.35 7.44 7.36
CA SER A 153 -8.19 8.45 7.98
C SER A 153 -9.65 8.04 7.88
N VAL A 154 -10.47 8.45 8.85
CA VAL A 154 -11.91 8.23 8.86
C VAL A 154 -12.59 9.57 9.01
N ASN A 155 -13.38 9.94 8.01
CA ASN A 155 -14.17 11.18 7.98
C ASN A 155 -15.67 10.90 8.09
N SER A 156 -16.04 9.61 8.02
CA SER A 156 -17.42 9.16 8.07
C SER A 156 -18.00 9.26 9.49
N PRO A 157 -19.32 9.39 9.63
CA PRO A 157 -20.00 9.33 10.92
C PRO A 157 -19.68 8.04 11.69
N ALA A 158 -19.72 8.13 13.03
CA ALA A 158 -19.33 7.03 13.93
C ALA A 158 -20.08 5.72 13.63
N ASP A 159 -21.34 5.79 13.28
CA ASP A 159 -22.21 4.63 13.04
C ASP A 159 -21.74 3.82 11.80
N GLN A 160 -21.25 4.49 10.77
CA GLN A 160 -20.82 3.84 9.53
C GLN A 160 -19.53 3.04 9.73
N TRP A 161 -18.51 3.63 10.35
CA TRP A 161 -17.26 2.89 10.58
C TRP A 161 -17.40 1.83 11.68
N SER A 162 -18.33 2.02 12.64
CA SER A 162 -18.64 1.02 13.67
C SER A 162 -19.23 -0.24 13.05
N SER A 163 -20.21 -0.09 12.14
CA SER A 163 -20.79 -1.23 11.41
C SER A 163 -19.74 -2.01 10.63
N THR A 164 -18.86 -1.29 9.94
CA THR A 164 -17.75 -1.88 9.20
C THR A 164 -16.77 -2.64 10.13
N MET A 165 -16.50 -2.10 11.32
CA MET A 165 -15.64 -2.73 12.29
C MET A 165 -16.27 -4.01 12.87
N GLU A 166 -17.58 -4.02 13.12
CA GLU A 166 -18.27 -5.24 13.58
C GLU A 166 -18.27 -6.34 12.51
N GLN A 167 -18.47 -6.00 11.25
CA GLN A 167 -18.34 -6.96 10.14
C GLN A 167 -16.92 -7.54 10.08
N LEU A 168 -15.91 -6.71 10.28
CA LEU A 168 -14.50 -7.16 10.29
C LEU A 168 -14.22 -8.10 11.47
N LYS A 169 -14.75 -7.80 12.67
CA LYS A 169 -14.64 -8.68 13.84
C LYS A 169 -15.30 -10.03 13.59
N MET A 170 -16.48 -10.03 12.99
CA MET A 170 -17.17 -11.28 12.63
C MET A 170 -16.36 -12.09 11.62
N ALA A 171 -15.84 -11.43 10.59
CA ALA A 171 -14.98 -12.09 9.61
C ALA A 171 -13.71 -12.67 10.24
N PHE A 172 -13.11 -11.92 11.19
CA PHE A 172 -11.94 -12.39 11.94
C PHE A 172 -12.24 -13.62 12.79
N SER A 173 -13.36 -13.62 13.52
CA SER A 173 -13.78 -14.76 14.36
C SER A 173 -14.07 -16.02 13.53
N ASN A 174 -14.44 -15.86 12.27
CA ASN A 174 -14.74 -16.95 11.34
C ASN A 174 -13.55 -17.32 10.44
N ALA A 175 -12.37 -16.71 10.64
CA ALA A 175 -11.21 -16.97 9.81
C ALA A 175 -10.71 -18.43 10.00
N SER A 176 -10.51 -19.12 8.90
CA SER A 176 -10.04 -20.51 8.88
C SER A 176 -8.54 -20.67 9.20
N SER A 177 -7.79 -19.59 9.12
CA SER A 177 -6.34 -19.57 9.37
C SER A 177 -5.99 -18.50 10.39
N PRO A 178 -5.02 -18.75 11.29
CA PRO A 178 -4.58 -17.74 12.24
C PRO A 178 -3.93 -16.56 11.51
N VAL A 179 -4.46 -15.36 11.74
CA VAL A 179 -3.94 -14.11 11.20
C VAL A 179 -3.78 -13.09 12.30
N THR A 180 -2.80 -12.24 12.17
CA THR A 180 -2.54 -11.16 13.13
C THR A 180 -2.41 -9.85 12.37
N PHE A 181 -3.21 -8.86 12.75
CA PHE A 181 -3.14 -7.53 12.16
C PHE A 181 -3.60 -6.43 13.10
N PHE A 182 -3.22 -5.21 12.78
CA PHE A 182 -3.64 -4.00 13.48
C PHE A 182 -4.33 -3.07 12.48
N ILE A 183 -5.42 -2.45 12.93
CA ILE A 183 -6.09 -1.38 12.20
C ILE A 183 -5.93 -0.10 12.99
N VAL A 184 -5.42 0.93 12.35
CA VAL A 184 -5.20 2.25 12.92
C VAL A 184 -6.09 3.24 12.20
N LEU A 185 -7.12 3.71 12.86
CA LEU A 185 -8.05 4.70 12.35
C LEU A 185 -7.66 6.08 12.89
N LYS A 186 -7.38 7.02 12.00
CA LYS A 186 -7.13 8.42 12.33
C LYS A 186 -8.43 9.21 12.15
N LEU A 187 -9.02 9.64 13.24
CA LEU A 187 -10.22 10.48 13.21
C LEU A 187 -9.83 11.92 12.87
N SER A 188 -10.58 12.55 11.95
CA SER A 188 -10.27 13.90 11.46
C SER A 188 -10.47 15.00 12.49
N SER A 189 -11.31 14.76 13.49
CA SER A 189 -11.68 15.76 14.50
C SER A 189 -10.76 15.79 15.73
N THR A 190 -9.89 14.79 15.89
CA THR A 190 -8.99 14.70 17.06
C THR A 190 -7.70 14.01 16.64
N LEU A 191 -6.58 14.48 17.20
CA LEU A 191 -5.25 13.84 17.05
C LEU A 191 -5.16 12.44 17.71
N ILE A 192 -6.28 11.92 18.21
CA ILE A 192 -6.36 10.64 18.91
C ILE A 192 -6.72 9.55 17.89
N GLY A 193 -5.74 8.78 17.49
CA GLY A 193 -5.96 7.57 16.68
C GLY A 193 -6.39 6.40 17.58
N SER A 194 -7.43 5.70 17.18
CA SER A 194 -7.79 4.41 17.79
C SER A 194 -6.98 3.29 17.15
N VAL A 195 -6.33 2.48 17.97
CA VAL A 195 -5.65 1.25 17.53
C VAL A 195 -6.51 0.07 17.96
N VAL A 196 -6.93 -0.72 17.01
CA VAL A 196 -7.69 -1.96 17.27
C VAL A 196 -6.78 -3.13 16.89
N PRO A 197 -6.31 -3.90 17.90
CA PRO A 197 -5.55 -5.12 17.64
C PRO A 197 -6.50 -6.29 17.32
N PHE A 198 -6.04 -7.18 16.43
CA PHE A 198 -6.65 -8.47 16.13
C PHE A 198 -5.56 -9.55 16.26
N PHE A 199 -5.76 -10.44 17.22
CA PHE A 199 -4.85 -11.54 17.55
C PHE A 199 -5.54 -12.88 17.34
#